data_d0f00327b4b00ec4a4d6dbaec8c34f01
#
_entry.id   d0f00327b4b00ec4a4d6dbaec8c34f01
#
_cell.length_a   1.000
_cell.length_b   1.000
_cell.length_c   1.000
_cell.angle_alpha   90.00
_cell.angle_beta   90.00
_cell.angle_gamma   90.00
#
_symmetry.space_group_name_H-M   'P 1'
#
loop_
_entity.id
_entity.type
_entity.pdbx_description
1 polymer ?
#
loop_
_entity_poly.entity_id
_entity_poly.type
_entity_poly.pdbx_seq_one_letter_code
_entity_poly.pdbx_strand_id
1 'polypeptide(L)'
;MIERAHVIGSGRVGSAVAARLRERGVVVGEDDPDVVLLCVPDTAISDASRCLTPGRAWVGHVSGATPLAALEPHERRFSLHPLQTFDRSGDASQLDGAWAAVTGETEEALAVARELAEILGLRPFELADADRTLYHAGAVFASNYLVTLQRAAVRLGVPAEGLVPLMSRTIENGFDLTGPIARGDWATVEAHKRAIREAHPELEHLYETLAATTVTLA
;
A
#
# COMPACT_ATOMS: atom_id res chain seq x y z
N MET A 1 10.65 -6.22 -23.65
CA MET A 1 11.70 -6.41 -22.61
C MET A 1 12.17 -5.03 -22.16
N ILE A 2 12.15 -4.76 -20.86
CA ILE A 2 12.55 -3.48 -20.25
C ILE A 2 14.05 -3.55 -19.95
N GLU A 3 14.84 -2.76 -20.67
CA GLU A 3 16.31 -2.68 -20.50
C GLU A 3 16.72 -1.37 -19.84
N ARG A 4 15.92 -0.30 -20.00
CA ARG A 4 16.21 1.03 -19.52
C ARG A 4 14.99 1.62 -18.82
N ALA A 5 15.17 2.19 -17.63
CA ALA A 5 14.10 2.79 -16.87
C ALA A 5 14.52 4.15 -16.29
N HIS A 6 13.62 5.11 -16.30
CA HIS A 6 13.78 6.38 -15.59
C HIS A 6 12.85 6.41 -14.39
N VAL A 7 13.41 6.47 -13.18
CA VAL A 7 12.65 6.54 -11.93
C VAL A 7 12.65 7.98 -11.43
N ILE A 8 11.50 8.61 -11.41
CA ILE A 8 11.31 9.99 -10.94
C ILE A 8 10.79 9.98 -9.51
N GLY A 9 11.60 10.47 -8.59
CA GLY A 9 11.34 10.47 -7.16
C GLY A 9 12.33 9.58 -6.40
N SER A 10 12.98 10.18 -5.40
CA SER A 10 14.01 9.56 -4.53
C SER A 10 13.48 9.28 -3.12
N GLY A 11 12.14 9.15 -2.98
CA GLY A 11 11.49 8.77 -1.73
C GLY A 11 11.69 7.28 -1.42
N ARG A 12 11.00 6.79 -0.38
CA ARG A 12 11.10 5.39 0.09
C ARG A 12 10.88 4.38 -1.04
N VAL A 13 9.81 4.52 -1.80
CA VAL A 13 9.46 3.62 -2.91
C VAL A 13 10.44 3.79 -4.06
N GLY A 14 10.70 5.01 -4.51
CA GLY A 14 11.57 5.26 -5.67
C GLY A 14 13.00 4.79 -5.45
N SER A 15 13.54 4.93 -4.23
CA SER A 15 14.87 4.42 -3.89
C SER A 15 14.93 2.90 -3.97
N ALA A 16 13.95 2.18 -3.38
CA ALA A 16 13.88 0.72 -3.42
C ALA A 16 13.70 0.19 -4.87
N VAL A 17 12.83 0.83 -5.64
CA VAL A 17 12.60 0.50 -7.06
C VAL A 17 13.87 0.69 -7.88
N ALA A 18 14.53 1.85 -7.76
CA ALA A 18 15.75 2.14 -8.52
C ALA A 18 16.91 1.20 -8.14
N ALA A 19 17.02 0.83 -6.85
CA ALA A 19 17.99 -0.16 -6.39
C ALA A 19 17.72 -1.53 -7.02
N ARG A 20 16.47 -2.01 -6.94
CA ARG A 20 16.10 -3.31 -7.50
C ARG A 20 16.29 -3.39 -9.02
N LEU A 21 15.94 -2.35 -9.76
CA LEU A 21 16.16 -2.31 -11.20
C LEU A 21 17.64 -2.48 -11.54
N ARG A 22 18.55 -1.77 -10.84
CA ARG A 22 20.01 -1.93 -11.02
C ARG A 22 20.49 -3.34 -10.67
N GLU A 23 20.02 -3.93 -9.58
CA GLU A 23 20.34 -5.32 -9.19
C GLU A 23 19.94 -6.33 -10.28
N ARG A 24 18.87 -6.05 -11.02
CA ARG A 24 18.37 -6.89 -12.12
C ARG A 24 18.97 -6.55 -13.47
N GLY A 25 19.97 -5.65 -13.53
CA GLY A 25 20.68 -5.29 -14.74
C GLY A 25 19.96 -4.28 -15.64
N VAL A 26 18.88 -3.67 -15.16
CA VAL A 26 18.18 -2.58 -15.88
C VAL A 26 18.97 -1.29 -15.69
N VAL A 27 19.25 -0.59 -16.79
CA VAL A 27 19.93 0.73 -16.77
C VAL A 27 18.96 1.77 -16.24
N VAL A 28 19.29 2.37 -15.09
CA VAL A 28 18.45 3.43 -14.48
C VAL A 28 19.05 4.80 -14.81
N GLY A 29 18.36 5.55 -15.65
CA GLY A 29 18.78 6.88 -16.13
C GLY A 29 17.71 7.55 -16.98
N GLU A 30 17.99 8.77 -17.44
CA GLU A 30 17.06 9.60 -18.22
C GLU A 30 17.16 9.33 -19.73
N ASP A 31 18.28 8.77 -20.20
CA ASP A 31 18.56 8.63 -21.62
C ASP A 31 17.75 7.49 -22.24
N ASP A 32 16.81 7.84 -23.11
CA ASP A 32 16.03 6.95 -23.96
C ASP A 32 15.43 5.72 -23.21
N PRO A 33 14.62 5.95 -22.15
CA PRO A 33 14.07 4.87 -21.35
C PRO A 33 12.93 4.13 -22.07
N ASP A 34 12.80 2.82 -21.81
CA ASP A 34 11.63 2.02 -22.20
C ASP A 34 10.44 2.35 -21.31
N VAL A 35 10.73 2.66 -20.02
CA VAL A 35 9.73 2.95 -18.99
C VAL A 35 10.17 4.17 -18.16
N VAL A 36 9.25 5.10 -17.93
CA VAL A 36 9.37 6.17 -16.93
C VAL A 36 8.42 5.84 -15.77
N LEU A 37 8.92 5.76 -14.55
CA LEU A 37 8.12 5.44 -13.38
C LEU A 37 8.09 6.61 -12.39
N LEU A 38 6.90 7.18 -12.17
CA LEU A 38 6.68 8.27 -11.24
C LEU A 38 6.50 7.73 -9.81
N CYS A 39 7.53 7.90 -8.99
CA CYS A 39 7.56 7.54 -7.57
C CYS A 39 7.49 8.79 -6.69
N VAL A 40 6.62 9.71 -7.04
CA VAL A 40 6.37 10.99 -6.37
C VAL A 40 5.08 10.92 -5.53
N PRO A 41 4.82 11.88 -4.62
CA PRO A 41 3.54 11.96 -3.92
C PRO A 41 2.36 12.02 -4.89
N ASP A 42 1.23 11.43 -4.54
CA ASP A 42 0.04 11.31 -5.40
C ASP A 42 -0.40 12.66 -5.98
N THR A 43 -0.35 13.71 -5.17
CA THR A 43 -0.70 15.08 -5.58
C THR A 43 0.26 15.68 -6.62
N ALA A 44 1.46 15.12 -6.79
CA ALA A 44 2.47 15.60 -7.73
C ALA A 44 2.52 14.78 -9.04
N ILE A 45 1.79 13.65 -9.13
CA ILE A 45 1.85 12.75 -10.30
C ILE A 45 1.46 13.49 -11.58
N SER A 46 0.36 14.22 -11.56
CA SER A 46 -0.16 14.93 -12.76
C SER A 46 0.82 16.00 -13.25
N ASP A 47 1.43 16.75 -12.35
CA ASP A 47 2.39 17.78 -12.72
C ASP A 47 3.71 17.16 -13.21
N ALA A 48 4.18 16.11 -12.55
CA ALA A 48 5.38 15.37 -13.00
C ALA A 48 5.16 14.75 -14.39
N SER A 49 3.97 14.19 -14.65
CA SER A 49 3.59 13.66 -15.96
C SER A 49 3.64 14.72 -17.06
N ARG A 50 3.07 15.89 -16.82
CA ARG A 50 3.07 17.00 -17.80
C ARG A 50 4.46 17.57 -18.10
N CYS A 51 5.43 17.39 -17.22
CA CYS A 51 6.82 17.79 -17.46
C CYS A 51 7.56 16.83 -18.39
N LEU A 52 7.00 15.65 -18.65
CA LEU A 52 7.58 14.67 -19.57
C LEU A 52 7.11 14.95 -20.99
N THR A 53 8.02 14.82 -21.94
CA THR A 53 7.67 14.88 -23.36
C THR A 53 7.01 13.56 -23.78
N PRO A 54 5.78 13.57 -24.35
CA PRO A 54 5.18 12.37 -24.90
C PRO A 54 6.07 11.73 -25.96
N GLY A 55 6.24 10.41 -25.88
CA GLY A 55 7.16 9.70 -26.77
C GLY A 55 6.90 8.19 -26.77
N ARG A 56 7.93 7.41 -27.08
CA ARG A 56 7.84 5.95 -27.17
C ARG A 56 7.82 5.25 -25.79
N ALA A 57 8.35 5.88 -24.77
CA ALA A 57 8.42 5.32 -23.43
C ALA A 57 7.03 5.09 -22.84
N TRP A 58 6.88 4.01 -22.10
CA TRP A 58 5.73 3.80 -21.24
C TRP A 58 5.86 4.67 -19.98
N VAL A 59 4.81 5.37 -19.61
CA VAL A 59 4.79 6.20 -18.40
C VAL A 59 3.89 5.57 -17.37
N GLY A 60 4.43 5.33 -16.17
CA GLY A 60 3.68 4.72 -15.08
C GLY A 60 3.82 5.48 -13.78
N HIS A 61 2.92 5.19 -12.82
CA HIS A 61 3.01 5.67 -11.45
C HIS A 61 2.83 4.53 -10.44
N VAL A 62 3.30 4.75 -9.19
CA VAL A 62 3.21 3.76 -8.10
C VAL A 62 2.11 4.06 -7.09
N SER A 63 1.21 4.99 -7.35
CA SER A 63 0.09 5.31 -6.46
C SER A 63 -0.97 4.20 -6.47
N GLY A 64 -1.51 3.88 -5.28
CA GLY A 64 -2.63 2.95 -5.13
C GLY A 64 -3.99 3.55 -5.46
N ALA A 65 -4.15 4.87 -5.31
CA ALA A 65 -5.44 5.56 -5.45
C ALA A 65 -5.58 6.39 -6.72
N THR A 66 -4.46 6.91 -7.26
CA THR A 66 -4.48 7.85 -8.40
C THR A 66 -4.89 7.12 -9.69
N PRO A 67 -5.87 7.65 -10.47
CA PRO A 67 -6.29 7.04 -11.72
C PRO A 67 -5.27 7.26 -12.84
N LEU A 68 -5.33 6.43 -13.89
CA LEU A 68 -4.46 6.53 -15.06
C LEU A 68 -4.58 7.87 -15.79
N ALA A 69 -5.73 8.53 -15.72
CA ALA A 69 -5.94 9.87 -16.29
C ALA A 69 -4.96 10.93 -15.75
N ALA A 70 -4.39 10.72 -14.56
CA ALA A 70 -3.35 11.60 -14.01
C ALA A 70 -2.04 11.59 -14.83
N LEU A 71 -1.86 10.60 -15.71
CA LEU A 71 -0.72 10.47 -16.61
C LEU A 71 -0.93 11.15 -17.97
N GLU A 72 -2.03 11.85 -18.18
CA GLU A 72 -2.22 12.64 -19.39
C GLU A 72 -1.11 13.71 -19.55
N PRO A 73 -0.60 13.95 -20.79
CA PRO A 73 -1.15 13.51 -22.08
C PRO A 73 -0.56 12.20 -22.65
N HIS A 74 0.07 11.35 -21.83
CA HIS A 74 0.69 10.12 -22.33
C HIS A 74 -0.38 9.06 -22.66
N GLU A 75 -0.33 8.52 -23.89
CA GLU A 75 -1.19 7.42 -24.33
C GLU A 75 -0.66 6.06 -23.88
N ARG A 76 0.67 5.89 -23.84
CA ARG A 76 1.35 4.69 -23.36
C ARG A 76 1.53 4.78 -21.85
N ARG A 77 0.47 4.41 -21.12
CA ARG A 77 0.41 4.60 -19.68
C ARG A 77 -0.02 3.35 -18.92
N PHE A 78 0.49 3.20 -17.71
CA PHE A 78 0.15 2.11 -16.81
C PHE A 78 0.28 2.54 -15.34
N SER A 79 -0.13 1.69 -14.43
CA SER A 79 0.16 1.85 -13.01
C SER A 79 0.66 0.53 -12.42
N LEU A 80 1.56 0.62 -11.47
CA LEU A 80 2.09 -0.49 -10.70
C LEU A 80 2.19 -0.06 -9.24
N HIS A 81 1.26 -0.50 -8.39
CA HIS A 81 1.25 -0.18 -6.97
C HIS A 81 1.71 -1.36 -6.12
N PRO A 82 2.92 -1.35 -5.56
CA PRO A 82 3.34 -2.36 -4.59
C PRO A 82 2.46 -2.29 -3.33
N LEU A 83 1.79 -3.40 -3.00
CA LEU A 83 0.99 -3.53 -1.78
C LEU A 83 1.93 -3.81 -0.60
N GLN A 84 2.68 -2.79 -0.21
CA GLN A 84 3.75 -2.88 0.79
C GLN A 84 3.93 -1.54 1.51
N THR A 85 4.43 -1.61 2.73
CA THR A 85 4.92 -0.44 3.47
C THR A 85 6.45 -0.35 3.34
N PHE A 86 6.93 0.83 2.98
CA PHE A 86 8.37 1.07 2.79
C PHE A 86 8.94 1.91 3.93
N ASP A 87 10.05 1.47 4.48
CA ASP A 87 10.84 2.28 5.41
C ASP A 87 11.79 3.25 4.65
N ARG A 88 12.66 3.90 5.40
CA ARG A 88 13.60 4.89 4.84
C ARG A 88 14.95 4.31 4.39
N SER A 89 15.16 3.00 4.52
CA SER A 89 16.41 2.37 4.11
C SER A 89 16.63 2.42 2.61
N GLY A 90 15.53 2.40 1.83
CA GLY A 90 15.58 2.26 0.37
C GLY A 90 16.04 0.86 -0.06
N ASP A 91 16.00 -0.11 0.87
CA ASP A 91 16.39 -1.49 0.62
C ASP A 91 15.43 -2.14 -0.39
N ALA A 92 15.99 -2.68 -1.46
CA ALA A 92 15.27 -3.36 -2.52
C ALA A 92 14.57 -4.65 -2.03
N SER A 93 15.07 -5.28 -0.96
CA SER A 93 14.45 -6.50 -0.39
C SER A 93 13.02 -6.29 0.10
N GLN A 94 12.62 -5.04 0.37
CA GLN A 94 11.24 -4.69 0.73
C GLN A 94 10.23 -5.01 -0.38
N LEU A 95 10.70 -5.19 -1.63
CA LEU A 95 9.86 -5.57 -2.77
C LEU A 95 9.67 -7.09 -2.88
N ASP A 96 10.54 -7.91 -2.26
CA ASP A 96 10.58 -9.36 -2.46
C ASP A 96 9.27 -10.05 -2.10
N GLY A 97 8.62 -10.60 -3.11
CA GLY A 97 7.41 -11.39 -2.99
C GLY A 97 6.16 -10.59 -2.57
N ALA A 98 6.25 -9.27 -2.42
CA ALA A 98 5.08 -8.44 -2.17
C ALA A 98 4.12 -8.48 -3.38
N TRP A 99 2.82 -8.33 -3.13
CA TRP A 99 1.84 -8.21 -4.20
C TRP A 99 1.89 -6.81 -4.82
N ALA A 100 1.52 -6.71 -6.09
CA ALA A 100 1.41 -5.43 -6.78
C ALA A 100 0.14 -5.36 -7.63
N ALA A 101 -0.66 -4.33 -7.41
CA ALA A 101 -1.77 -4.02 -8.30
C ALA A 101 -1.23 -3.41 -9.59
N VAL A 102 -1.57 -4.00 -10.73
CA VAL A 102 -1.21 -3.48 -12.06
C VAL A 102 -2.47 -3.05 -12.80
N THR A 103 -2.39 -1.91 -13.47
CA THR A 103 -3.47 -1.34 -14.26
C THR A 103 -2.94 -0.85 -15.60
N GLY A 104 -3.67 -1.12 -16.67
CA GLY A 104 -3.41 -0.63 -18.02
C GLY A 104 -4.71 -0.56 -18.80
N GLU A 105 -4.79 0.37 -19.76
CA GLU A 105 -5.97 0.52 -20.64
C GLU A 105 -5.92 -0.43 -21.84
N THR A 106 -4.74 -0.98 -22.13
CA THR A 106 -4.53 -1.94 -23.23
C THR A 106 -3.78 -3.17 -22.71
N GLU A 107 -3.84 -4.26 -23.46
CA GLU A 107 -3.10 -5.49 -23.12
C GLU A 107 -1.57 -5.25 -23.13
N GLU A 108 -1.08 -4.38 -24.04
CA GLU A 108 0.33 -4.02 -24.04
C GLU A 108 0.74 -3.25 -22.78
N ALA A 109 -0.12 -2.34 -22.29
CA ALA A 109 0.11 -1.60 -21.04
C ALA A 109 0.16 -2.55 -19.83
N LEU A 110 -0.77 -3.51 -19.77
CA LEU A 110 -0.79 -4.54 -18.74
C LEU A 110 0.43 -5.46 -18.82
N ALA A 111 0.86 -5.85 -20.03
CA ALA A 111 2.05 -6.66 -20.22
C ALA A 111 3.32 -5.97 -19.72
N VAL A 112 3.48 -4.67 -19.99
CA VAL A 112 4.60 -3.87 -19.48
C VAL A 112 4.54 -3.73 -17.96
N ALA A 113 3.36 -3.50 -17.39
CA ALA A 113 3.21 -3.40 -15.95
C ALA A 113 3.53 -4.73 -15.23
N ARG A 114 3.11 -5.87 -15.80
CA ARG A 114 3.43 -7.21 -15.28
C ARG A 114 4.93 -7.51 -15.41
N GLU A 115 5.55 -7.25 -16.57
CA GLU A 115 6.99 -7.42 -16.78
C GLU A 115 7.80 -6.60 -15.76
N LEU A 116 7.43 -5.34 -15.55
CA LEU A 116 8.10 -4.48 -14.56
C LEU A 116 7.92 -5.02 -13.14
N ALA A 117 6.71 -5.49 -12.78
CA ALA A 117 6.47 -6.11 -11.48
C ALA A 117 7.35 -7.33 -11.24
N GLU A 118 7.50 -8.20 -12.23
CA GLU A 118 8.35 -9.39 -12.16
C GLU A 118 9.83 -9.03 -12.02
N ILE A 119 10.33 -8.04 -12.78
CA ILE A 119 11.69 -7.51 -12.62
C ILE A 119 11.93 -7.01 -11.20
N LEU A 120 10.93 -6.34 -10.62
CA LEU A 120 10.98 -5.83 -9.25
C LEU A 120 10.87 -6.92 -8.18
N GLY A 121 10.55 -8.17 -8.55
CA GLY A 121 10.35 -9.29 -7.61
C GLY A 121 8.98 -9.29 -6.95
N LEU A 122 8.03 -8.56 -7.53
CA LEU A 122 6.65 -8.44 -7.08
C LEU A 122 5.76 -9.53 -7.71
N ARG A 123 4.60 -9.78 -7.09
CA ARG A 123 3.54 -10.66 -7.60
C ARG A 123 2.41 -9.83 -8.18
N PRO A 124 2.30 -9.66 -9.49
CA PRO A 124 1.28 -8.81 -10.08
C PRO A 124 -0.11 -9.43 -9.99
N PHE A 125 -1.12 -8.59 -9.76
CA PHE A 125 -2.52 -8.89 -10.00
C PHE A 125 -3.19 -7.68 -10.67
N GLU A 126 -4.16 -7.93 -11.51
CA GLU A 126 -4.85 -6.88 -12.24
C GLU A 126 -5.85 -6.14 -11.35
N LEU A 127 -5.90 -4.83 -11.52
CA LEU A 127 -6.84 -3.95 -10.85
C LEU A 127 -7.44 -3.01 -11.91
N ALA A 128 -8.77 -2.98 -12.01
CA ALA A 128 -9.43 -2.01 -12.86
C ALA A 128 -9.21 -0.57 -12.32
N ASP A 129 -9.02 0.39 -13.22
CA ASP A 129 -8.77 1.78 -12.83
C ASP A 129 -9.91 2.36 -11.98
N ALA A 130 -11.15 1.97 -12.27
CA ALA A 130 -12.33 2.38 -11.51
C ALA A 130 -12.35 1.88 -10.04
N ASP A 131 -11.66 0.77 -9.75
CA ASP A 131 -11.68 0.12 -8.42
C ASP A 131 -10.54 0.60 -7.51
N ARG A 132 -9.63 1.43 -8.02
CA ARG A 132 -8.40 1.84 -7.30
C ARG A 132 -8.67 2.48 -5.94
N THR A 133 -9.66 3.37 -5.87
CA THR A 133 -9.98 4.07 -4.61
C THR A 133 -10.45 3.09 -3.54
N LEU A 134 -11.31 2.14 -3.90
CA LEU A 134 -11.81 1.13 -2.96
C LEU A 134 -10.70 0.15 -2.55
N TYR A 135 -9.91 -0.31 -3.50
CA TYR A 135 -8.72 -1.13 -3.24
C TYR A 135 -7.76 -0.45 -2.28
N HIS A 136 -7.43 0.82 -2.53
CA HIS A 136 -6.50 1.57 -1.68
C HIS A 136 -7.06 1.80 -0.27
N ALA A 137 -8.37 2.03 -0.15
CA ALA A 137 -9.03 2.08 1.16
C ALA A 137 -8.86 0.75 1.92
N GLY A 138 -8.98 -0.39 1.25
CA GLY A 138 -8.68 -1.71 1.84
C GLY A 138 -7.23 -1.83 2.32
N ALA A 139 -6.26 -1.37 1.54
CA ALA A 139 -4.86 -1.35 1.94
C ALA A 139 -4.61 -0.45 3.18
N VAL A 140 -5.32 0.68 3.28
CA VAL A 140 -5.28 1.56 4.46
C VAL A 140 -5.78 0.84 5.71
N PHE A 141 -6.85 0.03 5.61
CA PHE A 141 -7.32 -0.78 6.74
C PHE A 141 -6.23 -1.73 7.25
N ALA A 142 -5.53 -2.41 6.36
CA ALA A 142 -4.51 -3.39 6.71
C ALA A 142 -3.18 -2.79 7.18
N SER A 143 -2.91 -1.53 6.89
CA SER A 143 -1.65 -0.87 7.22
C SER A 143 -1.82 0.30 8.20
N ASN A 144 -2.44 1.40 7.77
CA ASN A 144 -2.51 2.63 8.55
C ASN A 144 -3.38 2.48 9.80
N TYR A 145 -4.53 1.78 9.68
CA TYR A 145 -5.40 1.56 10.83
C TYR A 145 -4.82 0.52 11.79
N LEU A 146 -4.01 -0.43 11.32
CA LEU A 146 -3.24 -1.29 12.21
C LEU A 146 -2.32 -0.46 13.13
N VAL A 147 -1.65 0.56 12.60
CA VAL A 147 -0.86 1.51 13.41
C VAL A 147 -1.73 2.28 14.40
N THR A 148 -2.93 2.70 13.97
CA THR A 148 -3.88 3.40 14.85
C THR A 148 -4.33 2.51 16.01
N LEU A 149 -4.66 1.24 15.73
CA LEU A 149 -5.05 0.26 16.75
C LEU A 149 -3.92 -0.02 17.75
N GLN A 150 -2.70 -0.18 17.23
CA GLN A 150 -1.51 -0.36 18.08
C GLN A 150 -1.31 0.84 19.02
N ARG A 151 -1.42 2.07 18.49
CA ARG A 151 -1.29 3.29 19.32
C ARG A 151 -2.42 3.42 20.35
N ALA A 152 -3.65 3.07 20.00
CA ALA A 152 -4.76 3.05 20.94
C ALA A 152 -4.51 2.04 22.08
N ALA A 153 -4.03 0.84 21.77
CA ALA A 153 -3.71 -0.17 22.77
C ALA A 153 -2.59 0.30 23.72
N VAL A 154 -1.53 0.91 23.21
CA VAL A 154 -0.46 1.50 24.04
C VAL A 154 -1.01 2.59 24.96
N ARG A 155 -1.90 3.46 24.44
CA ARG A 155 -2.52 4.51 25.25
C ARG A 155 -3.41 3.97 26.36
N LEU A 156 -4.00 2.79 26.17
CA LEU A 156 -4.76 2.06 27.20
C LEU A 156 -3.88 1.28 28.19
N GLY A 157 -2.55 1.44 28.11
CA GLY A 157 -1.61 0.87 29.06
C GLY A 157 -1.01 -0.48 28.69
N VAL A 158 -1.25 -0.99 27.46
CA VAL A 158 -0.61 -2.23 27.01
C VAL A 158 0.85 -1.92 26.63
N PRO A 159 1.86 -2.66 27.16
CA PRO A 159 3.25 -2.48 26.78
C PRO A 159 3.45 -2.67 25.27
N ALA A 160 4.13 -1.72 24.62
CA ALA A 160 4.32 -1.74 23.15
C ALA A 160 5.02 -3.03 22.68
N GLU A 161 5.99 -3.52 23.46
CA GLU A 161 6.75 -4.75 23.17
C GLU A 161 5.86 -6.01 23.20
N GLY A 162 4.79 -5.99 24.00
CA GLY A 162 3.82 -7.10 24.10
C GLY A 162 2.84 -7.13 22.92
N LEU A 163 2.66 -6.02 22.21
CA LEU A 163 1.68 -5.94 21.12
C LEU A 163 2.17 -6.64 19.85
N VAL A 164 3.46 -6.57 19.52
CA VAL A 164 3.99 -7.20 18.31
C VAL A 164 3.75 -8.71 18.29
N PRO A 165 4.13 -9.49 19.32
CA PRO A 165 3.83 -10.93 19.34
C PRO A 165 2.33 -11.23 19.37
N LEU A 166 1.50 -10.41 20.02
CA LEU A 166 0.05 -10.57 20.01
C LEU A 166 -0.54 -10.40 18.61
N MET A 167 -0.17 -9.33 17.91
CA MET A 167 -0.61 -9.06 16.53
C MET A 167 -0.13 -10.14 15.56
N SER A 168 1.15 -10.56 15.67
CA SER A 168 1.70 -11.64 14.85
C SER A 168 0.92 -12.94 15.05
N ARG A 169 0.57 -13.30 16.30
CA ARG A 169 -0.22 -14.50 16.56
C ARG A 169 -1.63 -14.41 15.97
N THR A 170 -2.25 -13.23 15.96
CA THR A 170 -3.56 -13.03 15.31
C THR A 170 -3.48 -13.30 13.80
N ILE A 171 -2.40 -12.85 13.15
CA ILE A 171 -2.15 -13.12 11.71
C ILE A 171 -1.90 -14.62 11.50
N GLU A 172 -1.01 -15.24 12.28
CA GLU A 172 -0.65 -16.66 12.18
C GLU A 172 -1.85 -17.59 12.39
N ASN A 173 -2.81 -17.21 13.23
CA ASN A 173 -4.06 -17.94 13.45
C ASN A 173 -5.10 -17.69 12.34
N GLY A 174 -4.75 -17.04 11.24
CA GLY A 174 -5.65 -16.79 10.12
C GLY A 174 -6.73 -15.75 10.40
N PHE A 175 -6.48 -14.82 11.33
CA PHE A 175 -7.43 -13.80 11.79
C PHE A 175 -8.69 -14.36 12.45
N ASP A 176 -8.62 -15.55 13.04
CA ASP A 176 -9.72 -16.11 13.81
C ASP A 176 -10.17 -15.15 14.92
N LEU A 177 -11.45 -14.78 14.90
CA LEU A 177 -12.01 -13.88 15.90
C LEU A 177 -12.15 -14.60 17.24
N THR A 178 -11.49 -14.04 18.25
CA THR A 178 -11.53 -14.53 19.64
C THR A 178 -11.96 -13.40 20.57
N GLY A 179 -12.01 -13.70 21.87
CA GLY A 179 -12.30 -12.68 22.89
C GLY A 179 -13.79 -12.51 23.20
N PRO A 180 -14.16 -11.43 23.92
CA PRO A 180 -15.51 -11.25 24.46
C PRO A 180 -16.57 -11.11 23.38
N ILE A 181 -16.29 -10.41 22.28
CA ILE A 181 -17.25 -10.21 21.19
C ILE A 181 -17.60 -11.54 20.52
N ALA A 182 -16.59 -12.36 20.20
CA ALA A 182 -16.81 -13.68 19.60
C ALA A 182 -17.67 -14.62 20.49
N ARG A 183 -17.57 -14.45 21.80
CA ARG A 183 -18.33 -15.27 22.78
C ARG A 183 -19.67 -14.65 23.18
N GLY A 184 -20.03 -13.47 22.68
CA GLY A 184 -21.23 -12.73 23.09
C GLY A 184 -21.17 -12.23 24.55
N ASP A 185 -19.98 -12.05 25.12
CA ASP A 185 -19.77 -11.57 26.49
C ASP A 185 -19.90 -10.04 26.53
N TRP A 186 -21.12 -9.58 26.40
CA TRP A 186 -21.44 -8.14 26.36
C TRP A 186 -21.18 -7.47 27.71
N ALA A 187 -21.23 -8.20 28.84
CA ALA A 187 -20.91 -7.65 30.15
C ALA A 187 -19.47 -7.16 30.21
N THR A 188 -18.52 -7.93 29.66
CA THR A 188 -17.12 -7.55 29.54
C THR A 188 -16.95 -6.36 28.57
N VAL A 189 -17.64 -6.36 27.44
CA VAL A 189 -17.58 -5.23 26.48
C VAL A 189 -18.04 -3.93 27.13
N GLU A 190 -19.15 -3.94 27.87
CA GLU A 190 -19.65 -2.76 28.60
C GLU A 190 -18.73 -2.33 29.75
N ALA A 191 -18.03 -3.27 30.40
CA ALA A 191 -17.01 -2.94 31.39
C ALA A 191 -15.81 -2.22 30.75
N HIS A 192 -15.35 -2.67 29.57
CA HIS A 192 -14.31 -2.00 28.79
C HIS A 192 -14.72 -0.57 28.41
N LYS A 193 -15.94 -0.38 27.90
CA LYS A 193 -16.46 0.95 27.54
C LYS A 193 -16.45 1.91 28.73
N ARG A 194 -16.92 1.45 29.91
CA ARG A 194 -16.89 2.28 31.13
C ARG A 194 -15.47 2.67 31.51
N ALA A 195 -14.54 1.72 31.52
CA ALA A 195 -13.15 1.98 31.89
C ALA A 195 -12.47 2.95 30.90
N ILE A 196 -12.75 2.80 29.59
CA ILE A 196 -12.23 3.70 28.56
C ILE A 196 -12.82 5.10 28.72
N ARG A 197 -14.13 5.23 28.96
CA ARG A 197 -14.80 6.52 29.19
C ARG A 197 -14.20 7.26 30.39
N GLU A 198 -13.86 6.54 31.45
CA GLU A 198 -13.29 7.12 32.66
C GLU A 198 -11.85 7.57 32.48
N ALA A 199 -11.01 6.77 31.80
CA ALA A 199 -9.58 7.00 31.69
C ALA A 199 -9.16 7.72 30.39
N HIS A 200 -9.81 7.41 29.27
CA HIS A 200 -9.47 7.85 27.91
C HIS A 200 -10.72 8.10 27.07
N PRO A 201 -11.56 9.10 27.42
CA PRO A 201 -12.85 9.35 26.76
C PRO A 201 -12.73 9.59 25.25
N GLU A 202 -11.59 10.06 24.76
CA GLU A 202 -11.31 10.26 23.34
C GLU A 202 -11.26 8.96 22.53
N LEU A 203 -11.07 7.81 23.19
CA LEU A 203 -11.04 6.49 22.56
C LEU A 203 -12.38 5.74 22.64
N GLU A 204 -13.36 6.23 23.38
CA GLU A 204 -14.65 5.55 23.60
C GLU A 204 -15.36 5.29 22.26
N HIS A 205 -15.53 6.33 21.45
CA HIS A 205 -16.21 6.22 20.17
C HIS A 205 -15.50 5.25 19.21
N LEU A 206 -14.16 5.26 19.19
CA LEU A 206 -13.38 4.31 18.40
C LEU A 206 -13.66 2.87 18.83
N TYR A 207 -13.64 2.62 20.15
CA TYR A 207 -13.89 1.28 20.70
C TYR A 207 -15.31 0.80 20.36
N GLU A 208 -16.33 1.64 20.54
CA GLU A 208 -17.73 1.32 20.22
C GLU A 208 -17.93 0.99 18.74
N THR A 209 -17.36 1.81 17.87
CA THR A 209 -17.44 1.61 16.41
C THR A 209 -16.81 0.29 16.01
N LEU A 210 -15.61 0.00 16.51
CA LEU A 210 -14.91 -1.25 16.23
C LEU A 210 -15.68 -2.46 16.78
N ALA A 211 -16.22 -2.39 17.99
CA ALA A 211 -16.99 -3.49 18.58
C ALA A 211 -18.24 -3.79 17.72
N ALA A 212 -18.99 -2.77 17.32
CA ALA A 212 -20.17 -2.94 16.46
C ALA A 212 -19.79 -3.50 15.07
N THR A 213 -18.72 -2.97 14.47
CA THR A 213 -18.24 -3.42 13.16
C THR A 213 -17.74 -4.87 13.21
N THR A 214 -17.06 -5.26 14.29
CA THR A 214 -16.59 -6.64 14.48
C THR A 214 -17.75 -7.63 14.45
N VAL A 215 -18.90 -7.28 15.07
CA VAL A 215 -20.10 -8.14 15.02
C VAL A 215 -20.64 -8.28 13.60
N THR A 216 -20.55 -7.23 12.80
CA THR A 216 -21.10 -7.21 11.42
C THR A 216 -20.21 -7.98 10.45
N LEU A 217 -18.89 -7.99 10.66
CA LEU A 217 -17.92 -8.63 9.79
C LEU A 217 -17.54 -10.06 10.21
N ALA A 218 -17.95 -10.51 11.41
CA ALA A 218 -17.77 -11.88 11.90
C ALA A 218 -18.85 -12.78 11.32
#